data_063f91592724f951957acd7767b9e734
#
_entry.id   063f91592724f951957acd7767b9e734
#
_cell.length_a   1.000
_cell.length_b   1.000
_cell.length_c   1.000
_cell.angle_alpha   90.00
_cell.angle_beta   90.00
_cell.angle_gamma   90.00
#
_symmetry.space_group_name_H-M   'P 1'
#
loop_
_entity.id
_entity.type
_entity.pdbx_description
1 polymer ?
#
loop_
_entity_poly.entity_id
_entity_poly.type
_entity_poly.pdbx_seq_one_letter_code
_entity_poly.pdbx_strand_id
1 'polypeptide(L)'
;MAGIGGTGISTVAAIVVMAARIDKLYAQSMNFTGLAQKNGAVTSQIRISKEKSLYTRSARLPNETADLLLGCDAVVSVSPSITRTLNPNKTIAIINGRVEPVGVAGVHIGTVVDDSLLKKHLENHLEEENIKFIDISNLAESLVGDTVSANIMMLGMAAQKSLIPIEISSLERAIELNGVAIEQNLRAFNWGRLLSEYPEIVFKAAHMDQIISEEKPISNYLEKFSDILEQFQDKEYSDLFLSNVNKIISKETKISNTKNELPLSRKVALTLFRIMRYKDEYEVGRLHTSGEFAKDFLQKNKNVKLEYYLAPPIFSKKDPETGHLIKKRFGPWVFQAFKILSYLKFLRNTKFDIFGYTTERKKERTLVKKILHTINQISKNLNENNYEKFVDFLDIPLSIKGYGHVKEKNMINAENKWDKTLNKILVEKDLKKVS
;
A
#
# COMPACT_ATOMS: atom_id res chain seq x y z
N MET A 1 -13.83 -16.62 5.24
CA MET A 1 -13.07 -15.37 5.40
C MET A 1 -12.11 -15.52 6.56
N ALA A 2 -10.91 -15.02 6.44
CA ALA A 2 -9.86 -15.16 7.46
C ALA A 2 -9.08 -13.84 7.63
N GLY A 3 -8.87 -13.38 8.86
CA GLY A 3 -8.11 -12.16 9.14
C GLY A 3 -8.01 -11.83 10.62
N ILE A 4 -7.72 -10.57 10.94
CA ILE A 4 -7.44 -10.10 12.30
C ILE A 4 -8.69 -9.47 12.92
N GLY A 5 -8.87 -9.66 14.23
CA GLY A 5 -9.95 -9.06 15.00
C GLY A 5 -9.93 -7.53 14.96
N GLY A 6 -11.09 -6.92 14.81
CA GLY A 6 -11.24 -5.47 14.70
C GLY A 6 -11.14 -4.90 13.28
N THR A 7 -10.85 -5.71 12.26
CA THR A 7 -10.75 -5.26 10.85
C THR A 7 -12.06 -5.39 10.06
N GLY A 8 -13.20 -5.64 10.70
CA GLY A 8 -14.50 -5.66 10.05
C GLY A 8 -14.90 -6.98 9.38
N ILE A 9 -14.21 -8.09 9.61
CA ILE A 9 -14.50 -9.40 8.99
C ILE A 9 -15.92 -9.85 9.29
N SER A 10 -16.35 -9.76 10.57
CA SER A 10 -17.70 -10.13 10.98
C SER A 10 -18.77 -9.24 10.33
N THR A 11 -18.46 -7.96 10.08
CA THR A 11 -19.35 -7.03 9.38
C THR A 11 -19.54 -7.45 7.93
N VAL A 12 -18.47 -7.79 7.24
CA VAL A 12 -18.56 -8.28 5.84
C VAL A 12 -19.31 -9.59 5.78
N ALA A 13 -19.10 -10.50 6.74
CA ALA A 13 -19.87 -11.75 6.82
C ALA A 13 -21.36 -11.48 7.02
N ALA A 14 -21.73 -10.51 7.85
CA ALA A 14 -23.12 -10.11 8.06
C ALA A 14 -23.74 -9.50 6.78
N ILE A 15 -23.00 -8.67 6.05
CA ILE A 15 -23.40 -8.11 4.76
C ILE A 15 -23.70 -9.24 3.76
N VAL A 16 -22.81 -10.24 3.64
CA VAL A 16 -23.01 -11.38 2.73
C VAL A 16 -24.27 -12.18 3.09
N VAL A 17 -24.49 -12.45 4.39
CA VAL A 17 -25.69 -13.17 4.86
C VAL A 17 -26.95 -12.36 4.59
N MET A 18 -26.91 -11.05 4.80
CA MET A 18 -28.04 -10.15 4.51
C MET A 18 -28.34 -10.11 3.01
N ALA A 19 -27.33 -9.99 2.16
CA ALA A 19 -27.47 -10.01 0.70
C ALA A 19 -28.06 -11.32 0.19
N ALA A 20 -27.60 -12.46 0.71
CA ALA A 20 -28.18 -13.76 0.40
C ALA A 20 -29.67 -13.82 0.73
N ARG A 21 -30.06 -13.21 1.85
CA ARG A 21 -31.47 -13.15 2.24
C ARG A 21 -32.33 -12.26 1.32
N ILE A 22 -31.75 -11.17 0.81
CA ILE A 22 -32.41 -10.32 -0.21
C ILE A 22 -32.69 -11.14 -1.46
N ASP A 23 -31.74 -11.99 -1.88
CA ASP A 23 -31.87 -12.90 -3.02
C ASP A 23 -32.71 -14.15 -2.73
N LYS A 24 -33.36 -14.20 -1.57
CA LYS A 24 -34.18 -15.35 -1.14
C LYS A 24 -33.40 -16.66 -1.01
N LEU A 25 -32.08 -16.54 -0.80
CA LEU A 25 -31.19 -17.67 -0.49
C LEU A 25 -31.15 -17.93 1.02
N TYR A 26 -30.82 -19.14 1.40
CA TYR A 26 -30.55 -19.50 2.78
C TYR A 26 -29.06 -19.34 3.03
N ALA A 27 -28.72 -18.64 4.11
CA ALA A 27 -27.32 -18.43 4.49
C ALA A 27 -27.11 -18.61 6.00
N GLN A 28 -25.99 -19.23 6.35
CA GLN A 28 -25.52 -19.35 7.73
C GLN A 28 -24.10 -18.82 7.82
N SER A 29 -23.79 -18.11 8.89
CA SER A 29 -22.41 -17.74 9.22
C SER A 29 -22.03 -18.23 10.60
N MET A 30 -20.76 -18.64 10.74
CA MET A 30 -20.17 -19.01 12.02
C MET A 30 -18.85 -18.27 12.17
N ASN A 31 -18.75 -17.47 13.21
CA ASN A 31 -17.57 -16.67 13.51
C ASN A 31 -16.75 -17.37 14.62
N PHE A 32 -15.46 -17.55 14.36
CA PHE A 32 -14.49 -18.02 15.34
C PHE A 32 -13.58 -16.86 15.71
N THR A 33 -13.61 -16.45 16.95
CA THR A 33 -12.74 -15.38 17.48
C THR A 33 -11.72 -15.98 18.43
N GLY A 34 -10.45 -15.61 18.27
CA GLY A 34 -9.42 -15.95 19.25
C GLY A 34 -9.67 -15.23 20.59
N LEU A 35 -9.17 -15.82 21.68
CA LEU A 35 -9.30 -15.24 23.03
C LEU A 35 -8.52 -13.93 23.24
N ALA A 36 -7.65 -13.56 22.30
CA ALA A 36 -6.92 -12.28 22.37
C ALA A 36 -7.86 -11.11 22.09
N GLN A 37 -8.01 -10.18 23.05
CA GLN A 37 -8.88 -9.00 22.93
C GLN A 37 -8.46 -8.03 21.83
N LYS A 38 -7.18 -8.03 21.40
CA LYS A 38 -6.66 -7.23 20.29
C LYS A 38 -5.78 -8.11 19.39
N ASN A 39 -5.98 -7.97 18.08
CA ASN A 39 -5.18 -8.65 17.04
C ASN A 39 -5.22 -10.19 17.04
N GLY A 40 -6.23 -10.81 17.65
CA GLY A 40 -6.46 -12.26 17.55
C GLY A 40 -6.97 -12.64 16.15
N ALA A 41 -6.67 -13.88 15.71
CA ALA A 41 -7.23 -14.40 14.46
C ALA A 41 -8.76 -14.49 14.55
N VAL A 42 -9.43 -13.97 13.52
CA VAL A 42 -10.89 -14.09 13.35
C VAL A 42 -11.17 -14.79 12.02
N THR A 43 -12.02 -15.78 12.07
CA THR A 43 -12.48 -16.47 10.87
C THR A 43 -14.00 -16.50 10.83
N SER A 44 -14.56 -16.22 9.64
CA SER A 44 -15.99 -16.30 9.38
C SER A 44 -16.23 -17.34 8.30
N GLN A 45 -16.88 -18.43 8.65
CA GLN A 45 -17.33 -19.46 7.70
C GLN A 45 -18.76 -19.18 7.31
N ILE A 46 -19.03 -19.07 6.01
CA ILE A 46 -20.36 -18.73 5.46
C ILE A 46 -20.77 -19.85 4.52
N ARG A 47 -21.99 -20.31 4.66
CA ARG A 47 -22.63 -21.28 3.76
C ARG A 47 -23.86 -20.66 3.15
N ILE A 48 -24.00 -20.75 1.84
CA ILE A 48 -25.14 -20.22 1.09
C ILE A 48 -25.73 -21.34 0.25
N SER A 49 -27.08 -21.46 0.23
CA SER A 49 -27.79 -22.49 -0.49
C SER A 49 -29.16 -21.99 -0.96
N LYS A 50 -29.67 -22.58 -2.03
CA LYS A 50 -31.07 -22.44 -2.44
C LYS A 50 -32.02 -23.29 -1.59
N GLU A 51 -31.50 -24.26 -0.85
CA GLU A 51 -32.29 -25.21 -0.08
C GLU A 51 -32.36 -24.82 1.40
N LYS A 52 -33.55 -24.89 1.97
CA LYS A 52 -33.80 -24.67 3.40
C LYS A 52 -33.08 -25.69 4.29
N SER A 53 -32.81 -26.88 3.77
CA SER A 53 -32.04 -27.93 4.44
C SER A 53 -30.65 -27.49 4.94
N LEU A 54 -30.14 -26.34 4.47
CA LEU A 54 -28.92 -25.74 4.98
C LEU A 54 -28.97 -25.55 6.50
N TYR A 55 -30.12 -25.14 7.07
CA TYR A 55 -30.25 -24.87 8.50
C TYR A 55 -30.22 -26.11 9.38
N THR A 56 -30.38 -27.29 8.80
CA THR A 56 -30.24 -28.57 9.53
C THR A 56 -28.80 -29.11 9.53
N ARG A 57 -27.90 -28.46 8.81
CA ARG A 57 -26.50 -28.84 8.71
C ARG A 57 -25.63 -27.93 9.59
N SER A 58 -24.47 -28.44 10.00
CA SER A 58 -23.47 -27.62 10.73
C SER A 58 -23.08 -26.40 9.92
N ALA A 59 -23.03 -25.23 10.58
CA ALA A 59 -22.48 -24.01 9.96
C ALA A 59 -20.96 -24.09 9.74
N ARG A 60 -20.27 -25.00 10.44
CA ARG A 60 -18.83 -25.24 10.26
C ARG A 60 -18.57 -25.94 8.92
N LEU A 61 -17.58 -25.45 8.19
CA LEU A 61 -17.13 -26.09 6.94
C LEU A 61 -16.37 -27.39 7.26
N PRO A 62 -16.71 -28.49 6.60
CA PRO A 62 -15.87 -29.69 6.58
C PRO A 62 -14.52 -29.44 5.91
N ASN A 63 -13.59 -30.39 6.02
CA ASN A 63 -12.32 -30.33 5.31
C ASN A 63 -12.57 -30.37 3.79
N GLU A 64 -11.74 -29.61 3.03
CA GLU A 64 -11.71 -29.61 1.56
C GLU A 64 -13.07 -29.26 0.90
N THR A 65 -13.87 -28.42 1.54
CA THR A 65 -15.20 -28.05 1.00
C THR A 65 -15.39 -26.57 0.74
N ALA A 66 -14.39 -25.75 0.98
CA ALA A 66 -14.49 -24.32 0.68
C ALA A 66 -14.46 -24.09 -0.84
N ASP A 67 -15.36 -23.26 -1.34
CA ASP A 67 -15.37 -22.80 -2.74
C ASP A 67 -14.52 -21.52 -2.89
N LEU A 68 -14.54 -20.67 -1.87
CA LEU A 68 -13.87 -19.36 -1.87
C LEU A 68 -13.21 -19.10 -0.52
N LEU A 69 -11.94 -18.65 -0.56
CA LEU A 69 -11.24 -18.03 0.56
C LEU A 69 -11.06 -16.53 0.32
N LEU A 70 -11.66 -15.69 1.17
CA LEU A 70 -11.31 -14.27 1.29
C LEU A 70 -10.32 -14.13 2.45
N GLY A 71 -9.05 -14.07 2.15
CA GLY A 71 -7.96 -13.92 3.11
C GLY A 71 -7.65 -12.45 3.39
N CYS A 72 -8.38 -11.86 4.31
CA CYS A 72 -8.22 -10.45 4.70
C CYS A 72 -6.86 -10.17 5.39
N ASP A 73 -6.22 -11.22 5.90
CA ASP A 73 -4.85 -11.23 6.42
C ASP A 73 -4.14 -12.50 5.93
N ALA A 74 -2.96 -12.31 5.33
CA ALA A 74 -2.22 -13.41 4.72
C ALA A 74 -1.72 -14.43 5.75
N VAL A 75 -1.29 -13.98 6.95
CA VAL A 75 -0.78 -14.86 8.01
C VAL A 75 -1.90 -15.74 8.57
N VAL A 76 -3.07 -15.18 8.81
CA VAL A 76 -4.24 -15.96 9.28
C VAL A 76 -4.70 -16.93 8.20
N SER A 77 -4.61 -16.54 6.92
CA SER A 77 -5.05 -17.36 5.78
C SER A 77 -4.27 -18.64 5.59
N VAL A 78 -2.99 -18.69 6.00
CA VAL A 78 -2.15 -19.88 5.93
C VAL A 78 -2.24 -20.76 7.19
N SER A 79 -3.09 -20.42 8.16
CA SER A 79 -3.23 -21.21 9.37
C SER A 79 -3.83 -22.60 9.09
N PRO A 80 -3.44 -23.65 9.85
CA PRO A 80 -3.97 -25.00 9.64
C PRO A 80 -5.50 -25.12 9.75
N SER A 81 -6.13 -24.22 10.49
CA SER A 81 -7.60 -24.17 10.61
C SER A 81 -8.29 -23.71 9.32
N ILE A 82 -7.61 -22.93 8.49
CA ILE A 82 -8.09 -22.47 7.20
C ILE A 82 -7.65 -23.43 6.10
N THR A 83 -6.36 -23.75 6.02
CA THR A 83 -5.83 -24.56 4.91
C THR A 83 -6.48 -25.92 4.79
N ARG A 84 -6.85 -26.56 5.92
CA ARG A 84 -7.61 -27.82 5.89
C ARG A 84 -8.99 -27.71 5.23
N THR A 85 -9.59 -26.53 5.14
CA THR A 85 -10.91 -26.36 4.51
C THR A 85 -10.81 -26.19 3.00
N LEU A 86 -9.61 -25.90 2.48
CA LEU A 86 -9.38 -25.63 1.06
C LEU A 86 -9.45 -26.93 0.27
N ASN A 87 -10.16 -26.89 -0.85
CA ASN A 87 -10.19 -27.97 -1.83
C ASN A 87 -9.17 -27.66 -2.93
N PRO A 88 -8.13 -28.48 -3.14
CA PRO A 88 -7.06 -28.21 -4.11
C PRO A 88 -7.55 -27.92 -5.52
N ASN A 89 -8.62 -28.59 -5.95
CA ASN A 89 -9.14 -28.53 -7.32
C ASN A 89 -10.26 -27.48 -7.51
N LYS A 90 -10.72 -26.81 -6.44
CA LYS A 90 -11.94 -26.00 -6.50
C LYS A 90 -11.82 -24.63 -5.86
N THR A 91 -11.11 -24.53 -4.75
CA THR A 91 -11.07 -23.30 -3.97
C THR A 91 -10.34 -22.19 -4.72
N ILE A 92 -10.99 -21.06 -4.89
CA ILE A 92 -10.34 -19.82 -5.33
C ILE A 92 -10.01 -18.99 -4.09
N ALA A 93 -8.77 -18.51 -4.00
CA ALA A 93 -8.29 -17.69 -2.89
C ALA A 93 -7.99 -16.26 -3.38
N ILE A 94 -8.64 -15.27 -2.75
CA ILE A 94 -8.30 -13.85 -2.89
C ILE A 94 -7.66 -13.44 -1.57
N ILE A 95 -6.39 -13.09 -1.59
CA ILE A 95 -5.58 -12.83 -0.40
C ILE A 95 -5.08 -11.39 -0.42
N ASN A 96 -5.32 -10.68 0.67
CA ASN A 96 -4.68 -9.39 0.91
C ASN A 96 -3.22 -9.62 1.32
N GLY A 97 -2.31 -9.29 0.42
CA GLY A 97 -0.86 -9.53 0.54
C GLY A 97 -0.14 -8.59 1.51
N ARG A 98 -0.84 -7.60 2.09
CA ARG A 98 -0.21 -6.74 3.10
C ARG A 98 0.02 -7.52 4.39
N VAL A 99 1.27 -7.79 4.72
CA VAL A 99 1.66 -8.38 6.00
C VAL A 99 1.90 -7.24 7.01
N GLU A 100 0.99 -7.09 7.96
CA GLU A 100 1.28 -6.27 9.14
C GLU A 100 2.02 -7.12 10.17
N PRO A 101 3.09 -6.59 10.82
CA PRO A 101 3.77 -7.33 11.87
C PRO A 101 2.82 -7.45 13.06
N VAL A 102 2.08 -8.55 13.10
CA VAL A 102 1.20 -8.88 14.22
C VAL A 102 2.07 -9.45 15.32
N GLY A 103 1.89 -8.96 16.53
CA GLY A 103 2.47 -9.57 17.73
C GLY A 103 1.81 -10.92 17.98
N VAL A 104 2.12 -11.92 17.16
CA VAL A 104 1.74 -13.31 17.44
C VAL A 104 2.62 -13.77 18.60
N ALA A 105 2.01 -14.05 19.73
CA ALA A 105 2.70 -14.63 20.88
C ALA A 105 3.41 -15.92 20.44
N GLY A 106 4.74 -15.90 20.38
CA GLY A 106 5.57 -17.04 19.98
C GLY A 106 6.42 -16.85 18.72
N VAL A 107 6.19 -15.81 17.94
CA VAL A 107 7.12 -15.44 16.85
C VAL A 107 8.12 -14.44 17.41
N HIS A 108 9.41 -14.70 17.30
CA HIS A 108 10.46 -13.79 17.75
C HIS A 108 10.23 -12.39 17.16
N ILE A 109 10.21 -11.40 18.05
CA ILE A 109 10.14 -9.98 17.67
C ILE A 109 11.28 -9.70 16.68
N GLY A 110 10.93 -9.46 15.41
CA GLY A 110 11.92 -9.21 14.36
C GLY A 110 11.91 -10.19 13.18
N THR A 111 11.08 -11.24 13.19
CA THR A 111 10.90 -12.09 12.00
C THR A 111 10.06 -11.30 10.98
N VAL A 112 10.67 -10.84 9.92
CA VAL A 112 9.97 -10.34 8.75
C VAL A 112 9.31 -11.56 8.11
N VAL A 113 8.00 -11.64 8.15
CA VAL A 113 7.27 -12.67 7.41
C VAL A 113 7.32 -12.24 5.94
N ASP A 114 8.00 -13.02 5.12
CA ASP A 114 8.14 -12.78 3.69
C ASP A 114 6.82 -13.17 3.00
N ASP A 115 6.24 -12.24 2.27
CA ASP A 115 5.00 -12.43 1.49
C ASP A 115 5.13 -13.61 0.53
N SER A 116 6.33 -13.82 -0.03
CA SER A 116 6.63 -14.93 -0.93
C SER A 116 6.53 -16.29 -0.25
N LEU A 117 6.89 -16.39 1.03
CA LEU A 117 6.76 -17.61 1.82
C LEU A 117 5.28 -17.94 2.12
N LEU A 118 4.47 -16.93 2.39
CA LEU A 118 3.04 -17.09 2.60
C LEU A 118 2.33 -17.56 1.31
N LYS A 119 2.70 -16.95 0.18
CA LYS A 119 2.19 -17.36 -1.13
C LYS A 119 2.56 -18.82 -1.41
N LYS A 120 3.84 -19.20 -1.25
CA LYS A 120 4.30 -20.59 -1.41
C LYS A 120 3.57 -21.57 -0.49
N HIS A 121 3.24 -21.16 0.74
CA HIS A 121 2.48 -22.03 1.64
C HIS A 121 1.07 -22.32 1.10
N LEU A 122 0.40 -21.33 0.48
CA LEU A 122 -0.89 -21.53 -0.17
C LEU A 122 -0.76 -22.39 -1.44
N GLU A 123 0.31 -22.24 -2.20
CA GLU A 123 0.61 -23.04 -3.40
C GLU A 123 0.81 -24.54 -3.08
N ASN A 124 1.14 -24.89 -1.83
CA ASN A 124 1.13 -26.29 -1.38
C ASN A 124 -0.28 -26.89 -1.23
N HIS A 125 -1.31 -26.05 -1.22
CA HIS A 125 -2.71 -26.46 -1.01
C HIS A 125 -3.62 -26.15 -2.19
N LEU A 126 -3.24 -25.21 -3.07
CA LEU A 126 -4.02 -24.74 -4.21
C LEU A 126 -3.11 -24.56 -5.43
N GLU A 127 -3.67 -24.68 -6.63
CA GLU A 127 -2.98 -24.31 -7.86
C GLU A 127 -2.73 -22.79 -7.91
N GLU A 128 -1.59 -22.38 -8.47
CA GLU A 128 -1.16 -20.96 -8.51
C GLU A 128 -2.20 -20.06 -9.20
N GLU A 129 -2.85 -20.52 -10.25
CA GLU A 129 -3.88 -19.80 -10.98
C GLU A 129 -5.12 -19.48 -10.13
N ASN A 130 -5.39 -20.28 -9.11
CA ASN A 130 -6.48 -20.12 -8.16
C ASN A 130 -6.14 -19.18 -7.00
N ILE A 131 -4.91 -18.66 -6.92
CA ILE A 131 -4.47 -17.73 -5.88
C ILE A 131 -4.31 -16.33 -6.46
N LYS A 132 -5.10 -15.39 -5.96
CA LYS A 132 -4.95 -13.94 -6.24
C LYS A 132 -4.36 -13.28 -5.01
N PHE A 133 -3.05 -13.02 -5.03
CA PHE A 133 -2.29 -12.42 -3.93
C PHE A 133 -1.96 -10.97 -4.27
N ILE A 134 -2.66 -9.99 -3.65
CA ILE A 134 -2.60 -8.57 -4.01
C ILE A 134 -2.59 -7.73 -2.72
N ASP A 135 -1.76 -6.68 -2.64
CA ASP A 135 -1.81 -5.68 -1.54
C ASP A 135 -3.05 -4.79 -1.68
N ILE A 136 -4.21 -5.35 -1.30
CA ILE A 136 -5.52 -4.69 -1.40
C ILE A 136 -5.65 -3.59 -0.34
N SER A 137 -4.97 -3.72 0.80
CA SER A 137 -4.96 -2.68 1.83
C SER A 137 -4.36 -1.37 1.32
N ASN A 138 -3.26 -1.44 0.56
CA ASN A 138 -2.64 -0.26 -0.02
C ASN A 138 -3.52 0.38 -1.10
N LEU A 139 -4.21 -0.46 -1.90
CA LEU A 139 -5.21 0.03 -2.85
C LEU A 139 -6.38 0.73 -2.15
N ALA A 140 -6.93 0.13 -1.10
CA ALA A 140 -8.02 0.71 -0.32
C ALA A 140 -7.61 2.03 0.34
N GLU A 141 -6.41 2.09 0.93
CA GLU A 141 -5.87 3.32 1.52
C GLU A 141 -5.74 4.43 0.46
N SER A 142 -5.24 4.10 -0.73
CA SER A 142 -5.02 5.07 -1.81
C SER A 142 -6.32 5.56 -2.45
N LEU A 143 -7.30 4.67 -2.68
CA LEU A 143 -8.50 4.95 -3.47
C LEU A 143 -9.71 5.36 -2.61
N VAL A 144 -9.76 4.89 -1.38
CA VAL A 144 -10.92 5.04 -0.48
C VAL A 144 -10.57 5.82 0.79
N GLY A 145 -9.29 5.80 1.19
CA GLY A 145 -8.76 6.59 2.30
C GLY A 145 -8.56 5.83 3.61
N ASP A 146 -8.86 4.52 3.64
CA ASP A 146 -8.55 3.66 4.78
C ASP A 146 -8.27 2.19 4.37
N THR A 147 -7.59 1.46 5.24
CA THR A 147 -7.23 0.05 5.02
C THR A 147 -8.35 -0.92 5.37
N VAL A 148 -9.33 -0.52 6.18
CA VAL A 148 -10.46 -1.39 6.61
C VAL A 148 -11.37 -1.69 5.42
N SER A 149 -11.47 -0.77 4.47
CA SER A 149 -12.22 -0.92 3.22
C SER A 149 -11.67 -2.04 2.31
N ALA A 150 -10.46 -2.55 2.55
CA ALA A 150 -9.89 -3.67 1.79
C ALA A 150 -10.78 -4.90 1.77
N ASN A 151 -11.44 -5.21 2.90
CA ASN A 151 -12.32 -6.38 2.99
C ASN A 151 -13.56 -6.26 2.09
N ILE A 152 -14.10 -5.06 1.96
CA ILE A 152 -15.22 -4.77 1.05
C ILE A 152 -14.74 -4.77 -0.42
N MET A 153 -13.52 -4.30 -0.70
CA MET A 153 -12.92 -4.43 -2.04
C MET A 153 -12.77 -5.90 -2.44
N MET A 154 -12.31 -6.77 -1.54
CA MET A 154 -12.21 -8.22 -1.78
C MET A 154 -13.59 -8.83 -2.05
N LEU A 155 -14.61 -8.40 -1.33
CA LEU A 155 -16.00 -8.81 -1.60
C LEU A 155 -16.44 -8.40 -3.00
N GLY A 156 -16.11 -7.19 -3.43
CA GLY A 156 -16.36 -6.69 -4.79
C GLY A 156 -15.67 -7.51 -5.87
N MET A 157 -14.41 -7.89 -5.66
CA MET A 157 -13.67 -8.79 -6.57
C MET A 157 -14.37 -10.14 -6.71
N ALA A 158 -14.73 -10.75 -5.59
CA ALA A 158 -15.39 -12.05 -5.56
C ALA A 158 -16.77 -12.00 -6.24
N ALA A 159 -17.54 -10.95 -6.00
CA ALA A 159 -18.86 -10.76 -6.60
C ALA A 159 -18.75 -10.60 -8.13
N GLN A 160 -17.80 -9.80 -8.62
CA GLN A 160 -17.62 -9.56 -10.06
C GLN A 160 -17.22 -10.84 -10.81
N LYS A 161 -16.44 -11.72 -10.19
CA LYS A 161 -16.06 -13.03 -10.75
C LYS A 161 -17.11 -14.13 -10.53
N SER A 162 -18.29 -13.77 -10.03
CA SER A 162 -19.37 -14.74 -9.72
C SER A 162 -18.94 -15.86 -8.78
N LEU A 163 -17.95 -15.57 -7.88
CA LEU A 163 -17.48 -16.53 -6.88
C LEU A 163 -18.43 -16.63 -5.67
N ILE A 164 -19.40 -15.74 -5.60
CA ILE A 164 -20.45 -15.72 -4.59
C ILE A 164 -21.80 -15.78 -5.34
N PRO A 165 -22.70 -16.71 -5.00
CA PRO A 165 -23.96 -16.89 -5.71
C PRO A 165 -25.03 -15.85 -5.26
N ILE A 166 -24.67 -14.58 -5.27
CA ILE A 166 -25.50 -13.45 -4.83
C ILE A 166 -25.41 -12.35 -5.89
N GLU A 167 -26.55 -11.74 -6.20
CA GLU A 167 -26.63 -10.63 -7.14
C GLU A 167 -25.88 -9.40 -6.61
N ILE A 168 -25.20 -8.69 -7.50
CA ILE A 168 -24.43 -7.49 -7.17
C ILE A 168 -25.33 -6.44 -6.49
N SER A 169 -26.54 -6.22 -7.03
CA SER A 169 -27.51 -5.28 -6.46
C SER A 169 -27.93 -5.63 -5.03
N SER A 170 -27.99 -6.91 -4.70
CA SER A 170 -28.30 -7.38 -3.36
C SER A 170 -27.15 -7.17 -2.38
N LEU A 171 -25.90 -7.29 -2.84
CA LEU A 171 -24.72 -6.93 -2.04
C LEU A 171 -24.65 -5.42 -1.80
N GLU A 172 -24.89 -4.59 -2.81
CA GLU A 172 -24.95 -3.14 -2.69
C GLU A 172 -26.05 -2.73 -1.69
N ARG A 173 -27.24 -3.32 -1.82
CA ARG A 173 -28.34 -3.08 -0.90
C ARG A 173 -28.04 -3.50 0.55
N ALA A 174 -27.33 -4.61 0.74
CA ALA A 174 -26.93 -5.06 2.05
C ALA A 174 -25.87 -4.12 2.68
N ILE A 175 -24.97 -3.54 1.87
CA ILE A 175 -24.03 -2.50 2.32
C ILE A 175 -24.80 -1.26 2.80
N GLU A 176 -25.81 -0.81 2.05
CA GLU A 176 -26.65 0.30 2.46
C GLU A 176 -27.39 0.03 3.79
N LEU A 177 -27.99 -1.16 3.91
CA LEU A 177 -28.74 -1.57 5.09
C LEU A 177 -27.85 -1.73 6.34
N ASN A 178 -26.57 -2.04 6.16
CA ASN A 178 -25.61 -2.09 7.26
C ASN A 178 -25.40 -0.70 7.91
N GLY A 179 -25.64 0.39 7.19
CA GLY A 179 -25.72 1.74 7.73
C GLY A 179 -24.39 2.40 8.13
N VAL A 180 -23.26 1.70 8.02
CA VAL A 180 -21.94 2.20 8.43
C VAL A 180 -21.14 2.59 7.20
N ALA A 181 -20.66 3.85 7.13
CA ALA A 181 -19.80 4.38 6.07
C ALA A 181 -20.28 3.99 4.65
N ILE A 182 -21.58 4.13 4.38
CA ILE A 182 -22.26 3.58 3.19
C ILE A 182 -21.55 3.96 1.90
N GLU A 183 -21.35 5.27 1.65
CA GLU A 183 -20.71 5.75 0.41
C GLU A 183 -19.28 5.22 0.24
N GLN A 184 -18.54 5.13 1.35
CA GLN A 184 -17.17 4.64 1.35
C GLN A 184 -17.13 3.14 1.04
N ASN A 185 -18.02 2.36 1.65
CA ASN A 185 -18.11 0.92 1.41
C ASN A 185 -18.59 0.60 -0.01
N LEU A 186 -19.57 1.35 -0.55
CA LEU A 186 -20.00 1.20 -1.94
C LEU A 186 -18.86 1.55 -2.92
N ARG A 187 -18.10 2.61 -2.65
CA ARG A 187 -16.91 2.93 -3.45
C ARG A 187 -15.86 1.81 -3.38
N ALA A 188 -15.58 1.30 -2.19
CA ALA A 188 -14.64 0.19 -2.02
C ALA A 188 -15.10 -1.06 -2.77
N PHE A 189 -16.37 -1.42 -2.66
CA PHE A 189 -16.99 -2.52 -3.39
C PHE A 189 -16.81 -2.38 -4.91
N ASN A 190 -17.12 -1.20 -5.45
CA ASN A 190 -17.00 -0.93 -6.89
C ASN A 190 -15.54 -0.87 -7.36
N TRP A 191 -14.61 -0.36 -6.55
CA TRP A 191 -13.17 -0.46 -6.85
C TRP A 191 -12.70 -1.91 -6.87
N GLY A 192 -13.22 -2.76 -5.98
CA GLY A 192 -12.93 -4.19 -5.99
C GLY A 192 -13.44 -4.88 -7.24
N ARG A 193 -14.65 -4.56 -7.68
CA ARG A 193 -15.20 -5.05 -8.96
C ARG A 193 -14.33 -4.65 -10.14
N LEU A 194 -13.92 -3.39 -10.19
CA LEU A 194 -13.07 -2.86 -11.25
C LEU A 194 -11.68 -3.53 -11.23
N LEU A 195 -11.11 -3.75 -10.04
CA LEU A 195 -9.81 -4.43 -9.86
C LEU A 195 -9.82 -5.85 -10.44
N SER A 196 -10.94 -6.51 -10.36
CA SER A 196 -11.12 -7.88 -10.86
C SER A 196 -11.05 -7.96 -12.40
N GLU A 197 -11.51 -6.93 -13.12
CA GLU A 197 -11.60 -6.90 -14.58
C GLU A 197 -10.50 -6.05 -15.23
N TYR A 198 -10.15 -4.93 -14.61
CA TYR A 198 -9.24 -3.92 -15.16
C TYR A 198 -8.19 -3.49 -14.11
N PRO A 199 -7.32 -4.42 -13.68
CA PRO A 199 -6.34 -4.16 -12.63
C PRO A 199 -5.42 -2.98 -12.95
N GLU A 200 -5.01 -2.82 -14.21
CA GLU A 200 -4.14 -1.73 -14.66
C GLU A 200 -4.80 -0.34 -14.45
N ILE A 201 -6.11 -0.23 -14.65
CA ILE A 201 -6.86 1.02 -14.40
C ILE A 201 -6.86 1.35 -12.91
N VAL A 202 -7.07 0.34 -12.07
CA VAL A 202 -7.13 0.49 -10.61
C VAL A 202 -5.75 0.82 -10.05
N PHE A 203 -4.70 0.12 -10.48
CA PHE A 203 -3.33 0.43 -10.08
C PHE A 203 -2.91 1.85 -10.51
N LYS A 204 -3.30 2.27 -11.70
CA LYS A 204 -3.06 3.63 -12.19
C LYS A 204 -3.79 4.66 -11.34
N ALA A 205 -5.07 4.45 -11.03
CA ALA A 205 -5.86 5.33 -10.18
C ALA A 205 -5.30 5.42 -8.75
N ALA A 206 -4.78 4.31 -8.22
CA ALA A 206 -4.12 4.26 -6.93
C ALA A 206 -2.70 4.85 -6.93
N HIS A 207 -2.21 5.34 -8.08
CA HIS A 207 -0.80 5.75 -8.29
C HIS A 207 0.20 4.62 -7.97
N MET A 208 -0.23 3.38 -8.04
CA MET A 208 0.62 2.19 -7.85
C MET A 208 1.34 1.76 -9.12
N ASP A 209 0.96 2.29 -10.27
CA ASP A 209 1.66 2.17 -11.56
C ASP A 209 3.05 2.84 -11.57
N GLN A 210 3.41 3.52 -10.47
CA GLN A 210 4.76 4.04 -10.24
C GLN A 210 5.74 2.97 -9.75
N ILE A 211 5.31 1.73 -9.56
CA ILE A 211 6.21 0.58 -9.52
C ILE A 211 6.74 0.45 -10.94
N ILE A 212 8.04 0.67 -11.10
CA ILE A 212 8.73 0.52 -12.38
C ILE A 212 8.48 -0.92 -12.85
N SER A 213 7.60 -1.11 -13.84
CA SER A 213 7.40 -2.42 -14.44
C SER A 213 8.67 -2.77 -15.23
N GLU A 214 9.12 -4.00 -15.16
CA GLU A 214 10.30 -4.47 -15.92
C GLU A 214 10.13 -4.32 -17.44
N GLU A 215 8.89 -4.20 -17.90
CA GLU A 215 8.53 -4.12 -19.32
C GLU A 215 8.86 -2.77 -20.00
N LYS A 216 9.04 -1.67 -19.23
CA LYS A 216 9.34 -0.35 -19.82
C LYS A 216 10.80 0.04 -19.64
N PRO A 217 11.45 0.64 -20.64
CA PRO A 217 12.80 1.18 -20.50
C PRO A 217 12.92 2.15 -19.32
N ILE A 218 14.01 2.09 -18.60
CA ILE A 218 14.25 2.97 -17.44
C ILE A 218 14.19 4.46 -17.84
N SER A 219 14.54 4.81 -19.08
CA SER A 219 14.48 6.17 -19.62
C SER A 219 13.12 6.83 -19.45
N ASN A 220 12.04 6.08 -19.69
CA ASN A 220 10.67 6.60 -19.57
C ASN A 220 10.33 7.02 -18.13
N TYR A 221 10.89 6.31 -17.16
CA TYR A 221 10.71 6.67 -15.74
C TYR A 221 11.57 7.86 -15.34
N LEU A 222 12.80 7.92 -15.85
CA LEU A 222 13.71 9.02 -15.55
C LEU A 222 13.16 10.35 -16.07
N GLU A 223 12.62 10.38 -17.28
CA GLU A 223 11.97 11.56 -17.85
C GLU A 223 10.80 12.00 -16.97
N LYS A 224 9.86 11.09 -16.69
CA LYS A 224 8.68 11.40 -15.85
C LYS A 224 9.07 11.88 -14.44
N PHE A 225 10.04 11.22 -13.80
CA PHE A 225 10.48 11.58 -12.45
C PHE A 225 11.21 12.92 -12.44
N SER A 226 12.02 13.18 -13.46
CA SER A 226 12.71 14.44 -13.69
C SER A 226 11.74 15.59 -13.78
N ASP A 227 10.72 15.49 -14.64
CA ASP A 227 9.68 16.51 -14.82
C ASP A 227 8.92 16.81 -13.52
N ILE A 228 8.58 15.76 -12.75
CA ILE A 228 7.90 15.93 -11.47
C ILE A 228 8.80 16.62 -10.45
N LEU A 229 10.09 16.29 -10.38
CA LEU A 229 11.04 16.92 -9.46
C LEU A 229 11.35 18.38 -9.85
N GLU A 230 11.37 18.71 -11.13
CA GLU A 230 11.47 20.09 -11.60
C GLU A 230 10.23 20.91 -11.21
N GLN A 231 9.03 20.32 -11.35
CA GLN A 231 7.80 20.95 -10.85
C GLN A 231 7.79 21.05 -9.32
N PHE A 232 8.33 20.07 -8.61
CA PHE A 232 8.43 20.05 -7.14
C PHE A 232 9.32 21.18 -6.65
N GLN A 233 10.50 21.37 -7.20
CA GLN A 233 11.42 22.45 -6.82
C GLN A 233 11.90 23.23 -8.03
N ASP A 234 12.93 22.76 -8.75
CA ASP A 234 13.56 23.43 -9.88
C ASP A 234 14.36 22.42 -10.73
N LYS A 235 14.95 22.92 -11.80
CA LYS A 235 15.78 22.11 -12.69
C LYS A 235 17.03 21.56 -12.01
N GLU A 236 17.70 22.34 -11.16
CA GLU A 236 18.90 21.90 -10.45
C GLU A 236 18.62 20.69 -9.57
N TYR A 237 17.47 20.67 -8.89
CA TYR A 237 17.03 19.55 -8.08
C TYR A 237 16.73 18.29 -8.92
N SER A 238 16.15 18.49 -10.08
CA SER A 238 15.92 17.41 -11.06
C SER A 238 17.24 16.87 -11.63
N ASP A 239 18.18 17.75 -11.99
CA ASP A 239 19.50 17.37 -12.48
C ASP A 239 20.31 16.60 -11.41
N LEU A 240 20.17 16.97 -10.14
CA LEU A 240 20.75 16.23 -9.02
C LEU A 240 20.23 14.77 -8.98
N PHE A 241 18.95 14.57 -9.17
CA PHE A 241 18.34 13.24 -9.27
C PHE A 241 18.95 12.46 -10.44
N LEU A 242 18.89 13.02 -11.66
CA LEU A 242 19.37 12.36 -12.88
C LEU A 242 20.86 12.01 -12.80
N SER A 243 21.69 12.92 -12.29
CA SER A 243 23.14 12.68 -12.19
C SER A 243 23.45 11.50 -11.27
N ASN A 244 22.75 11.35 -10.15
CA ASN A 244 22.96 10.24 -9.21
C ASN A 244 22.46 8.90 -9.77
N VAL A 245 21.31 8.87 -10.44
CA VAL A 245 20.81 7.65 -11.08
C VAL A 245 21.73 7.23 -12.24
N ASN A 246 22.13 8.16 -13.10
CA ASN A 246 23.01 7.88 -14.24
C ASN A 246 24.38 7.33 -13.81
N LYS A 247 24.91 7.74 -12.65
CA LYS A 247 26.13 7.14 -12.07
C LYS A 247 25.95 5.65 -11.79
N ILE A 248 24.78 5.24 -11.31
CA ILE A 248 24.50 3.82 -11.04
C ILE A 248 24.29 3.07 -12.37
N ILE A 249 23.51 3.61 -13.30
CA ILE A 249 23.29 3.02 -14.62
C ILE A 249 24.62 2.73 -15.30
N SER A 250 25.54 3.70 -15.33
CA SER A 250 26.86 3.54 -15.97
C SER A 250 27.76 2.48 -15.32
N LYS A 251 27.53 2.15 -14.05
CA LYS A 251 28.23 1.09 -13.33
C LYS A 251 27.55 -0.26 -13.52
N GLU A 252 26.23 -0.30 -13.38
CA GLU A 252 25.43 -1.51 -13.51
C GLU A 252 25.54 -2.12 -14.90
N THR A 253 25.52 -1.31 -15.96
CA THR A 253 25.70 -1.76 -17.36
C THR A 253 27.06 -2.40 -17.64
N LYS A 254 28.06 -2.18 -16.79
CA LYS A 254 29.39 -2.82 -16.91
C LYS A 254 29.47 -4.16 -16.17
N ILE A 255 28.57 -4.39 -15.21
CA ILE A 255 28.58 -5.56 -14.33
C ILE A 255 27.54 -6.58 -14.80
N SER A 256 26.34 -6.11 -15.19
CA SER A 256 25.26 -6.97 -15.63
C SER A 256 25.29 -7.18 -17.14
N ASN A 257 25.29 -8.44 -17.57
CA ASN A 257 25.15 -8.81 -18.98
C ASN A 257 23.75 -8.52 -19.55
N THR A 258 22.76 -8.23 -18.69
CA THR A 258 21.37 -7.90 -19.06
C THR A 258 21.17 -6.39 -19.19
N LYS A 259 21.50 -5.84 -20.35
CA LYS A 259 21.40 -4.39 -20.63
C LYS A 259 20.00 -3.79 -20.49
N ASN A 260 18.96 -4.61 -20.43
CA ASN A 260 17.55 -4.12 -20.46
C ASN A 260 16.86 -4.09 -19.08
N GLU A 261 17.32 -4.84 -18.09
CA GLU A 261 16.58 -4.96 -16.82
C GLU A 261 16.99 -3.92 -15.78
N LEU A 262 18.29 -3.66 -15.60
CA LEU A 262 18.86 -2.66 -14.69
C LEU A 262 18.13 -2.55 -13.32
N PRO A 263 17.94 -3.68 -12.57
CA PRO A 263 17.13 -3.70 -11.37
C PRO A 263 17.67 -2.78 -10.25
N LEU A 264 19.01 -2.67 -10.11
CA LEU A 264 19.61 -1.75 -9.14
C LEU A 264 19.30 -0.30 -9.48
N SER A 265 19.51 0.11 -10.73
CA SER A 265 19.21 1.48 -11.19
C SER A 265 17.75 1.84 -11.06
N ARG A 266 16.84 0.88 -11.33
CA ARG A 266 15.40 1.05 -11.15
C ARG A 266 15.06 1.27 -9.69
N LYS A 267 15.56 0.43 -8.77
CA LYS A 267 15.34 0.61 -7.33
C LYS A 267 15.93 1.92 -6.83
N VAL A 268 17.12 2.32 -7.29
CA VAL A 268 17.74 3.62 -6.96
C VAL A 268 16.88 4.77 -7.43
N ALA A 269 16.44 4.75 -8.69
CA ALA A 269 15.60 5.81 -9.26
C ALA A 269 14.30 5.97 -8.46
N LEU A 270 13.61 4.86 -8.17
CA LEU A 270 12.37 4.88 -7.41
C LEU A 270 12.57 5.37 -5.96
N THR A 271 13.61 4.88 -5.29
CA THR A 271 13.93 5.26 -3.91
C THR A 271 14.25 6.74 -3.82
N LEU A 272 15.13 7.21 -4.70
CA LEU A 272 15.56 8.60 -4.71
C LEU A 272 14.39 9.54 -5.03
N PHE A 273 13.60 9.23 -6.06
CA PHE A 273 12.41 9.99 -6.41
C PHE A 273 11.43 10.11 -5.25
N ARG A 274 11.11 9.00 -4.55
CA ARG A 274 10.16 9.00 -3.41
C ARG A 274 10.67 9.84 -2.25
N ILE A 275 11.96 9.72 -1.92
CA ILE A 275 12.56 10.45 -0.80
C ILE A 275 12.72 11.93 -1.14
N MET A 276 13.14 12.28 -2.37
CA MET A 276 13.31 13.66 -2.80
C MET A 276 11.97 14.41 -2.90
N ARG A 277 10.86 13.74 -3.26
CA ARG A 277 9.53 14.33 -3.35
C ARG A 277 8.76 14.17 -2.04
N TYR A 278 9.28 14.68 -0.94
CA TYR A 278 8.52 14.69 0.31
C TYR A 278 7.36 15.69 0.28
N LYS A 279 6.26 15.37 0.97
CA LYS A 279 5.05 16.20 0.97
C LYS A 279 5.17 17.31 2.00
N ASP A 280 5.56 18.51 1.57
CA ASP A 280 5.52 19.73 2.38
C ASP A 280 4.35 20.63 1.99
N GLU A 281 4.24 21.79 2.63
CA GLU A 281 3.16 22.75 2.45
C GLU A 281 3.16 23.35 1.03
N TYR A 282 4.32 23.53 0.43
CA TYR A 282 4.45 24.00 -0.96
C TYR A 282 3.97 22.96 -1.95
N GLU A 283 4.34 21.69 -1.75
CA GLU A 283 3.88 20.58 -2.59
C GLU A 283 2.38 20.33 -2.42
N VAL A 284 1.83 20.46 -1.20
CA VAL A 284 0.38 20.43 -0.99
C VAL A 284 -0.30 21.51 -1.79
N GLY A 285 0.22 22.76 -1.74
CA GLY A 285 -0.29 23.87 -2.55
C GLY A 285 -0.28 23.56 -4.04
N ARG A 286 0.83 23.03 -4.56
CA ARG A 286 0.98 22.64 -5.97
C ARG A 286 -0.01 21.56 -6.39
N LEU A 287 -0.12 20.49 -5.60
CA LEU A 287 -1.01 19.35 -5.91
C LEU A 287 -2.48 19.77 -5.97
N HIS A 288 -2.91 20.70 -5.12
CA HIS A 288 -4.28 21.19 -5.10
C HIS A 288 -4.59 22.26 -6.16
N THR A 289 -3.61 22.82 -6.84
CA THR A 289 -3.81 23.94 -7.79
C THR A 289 -3.36 23.63 -9.21
N SER A 290 -2.18 23.08 -9.37
CA SER A 290 -1.54 22.84 -10.67
C SER A 290 -1.18 21.37 -10.94
N GLY A 291 -1.44 20.47 -10.00
CA GLY A 291 -1.30 19.03 -10.19
C GLY A 291 -2.28 18.51 -11.26
N GLU A 292 -1.94 17.40 -11.92
CA GLU A 292 -2.78 16.79 -12.97
C GLU A 292 -4.21 16.57 -12.50
N PHE A 293 -4.38 15.99 -11.30
CA PHE A 293 -5.70 15.77 -10.72
C PHE A 293 -6.49 17.05 -10.51
N ALA A 294 -5.84 18.10 -9.98
CA ALA A 294 -6.51 19.37 -9.74
C ALA A 294 -6.95 20.04 -11.06
N LYS A 295 -6.11 19.98 -12.09
CA LYS A 295 -6.44 20.52 -13.43
C LYS A 295 -7.61 19.78 -14.04
N ASP A 296 -7.59 18.46 -14.06
CA ASP A 296 -8.66 17.62 -14.60
C ASP A 296 -9.98 17.83 -13.83
N PHE A 297 -9.90 17.84 -12.49
CA PHE A 297 -11.06 18.06 -11.63
C PHE A 297 -11.69 19.43 -11.86
N LEU A 298 -10.89 20.50 -11.91
CA LEU A 298 -11.40 21.86 -12.10
C LEU A 298 -11.95 22.09 -13.51
N GLN A 299 -11.40 21.42 -14.53
CA GLN A 299 -11.93 21.48 -15.89
C GLN A 299 -13.30 20.81 -15.99
N LYS A 300 -13.48 19.66 -15.34
CA LYS A 300 -14.74 18.88 -15.36
C LYS A 300 -15.83 19.49 -14.48
N ASN A 301 -15.47 20.27 -13.45
CA ASN A 301 -16.39 20.72 -12.40
C ASN A 301 -16.36 22.26 -12.23
N LYS A 302 -16.75 23.02 -13.25
CA LYS A 302 -16.64 24.50 -13.28
C LYS A 302 -17.45 25.24 -12.22
N ASN A 303 -18.51 24.63 -11.66
CA ASN A 303 -19.46 25.28 -10.73
C ASN A 303 -19.45 24.69 -9.31
N VAL A 304 -18.41 23.95 -8.93
CA VAL A 304 -18.34 23.30 -7.61
C VAL A 304 -17.67 24.24 -6.60
N LYS A 305 -18.27 24.39 -5.42
CA LYS A 305 -17.64 25.02 -4.26
C LYS A 305 -16.75 24.01 -3.56
N LEU A 306 -15.45 24.26 -3.57
CA LEU A 306 -14.48 23.40 -2.88
C LEU A 306 -14.42 23.76 -1.39
N GLU A 307 -14.47 22.73 -0.54
CA GLU A 307 -14.20 22.82 0.89
C GLU A 307 -12.99 21.96 1.22
N TYR A 308 -12.15 22.46 2.10
CA TYR A 308 -10.91 21.79 2.48
C TYR A 308 -10.93 21.40 3.95
N TYR A 309 -10.64 20.15 4.26
CA TYR A 309 -10.46 19.66 5.61
C TYR A 309 -8.98 19.49 5.88
N LEU A 310 -8.37 20.47 6.54
CA LEU A 310 -6.93 20.56 6.73
C LEU A 310 -6.57 20.57 8.22
N ALA A 311 -5.39 20.08 8.52
CA ALA A 311 -4.78 20.19 9.84
C ALA A 311 -3.39 20.85 9.72
N PRO A 312 -3.32 22.19 9.48
CA PRO A 312 -2.05 22.88 9.34
C PRO A 312 -1.21 22.70 10.60
N PRO A 313 0.04 22.25 10.51
CA PRO A 313 0.86 21.92 11.70
C PRO A 313 1.02 23.09 12.69
N ILE A 314 1.01 24.33 12.19
CA ILE A 314 1.19 25.55 12.98
C ILE A 314 -0.07 25.94 13.78
N PHE A 315 -1.29 25.55 13.29
CA PHE A 315 -2.56 26.02 13.85
C PHE A 315 -3.48 24.91 14.36
N SER A 316 -3.09 23.65 14.21
CA SER A 316 -3.93 22.51 14.60
C SER A 316 -3.57 22.01 15.97
N LYS A 317 -4.61 21.82 16.82
CA LYS A 317 -4.47 21.15 18.11
C LYS A 317 -4.37 19.63 17.90
N LYS A 318 -3.62 18.98 18.77
CA LYS A 318 -3.62 17.52 18.83
C LYS A 318 -4.80 17.04 19.64
N ASP A 319 -5.44 15.98 19.19
CA ASP A 319 -6.45 15.25 19.92
C ASP A 319 -5.78 14.60 21.16
N PRO A 320 -6.31 14.80 22.38
CA PRO A 320 -5.69 14.26 23.59
C PRO A 320 -5.68 12.74 23.68
N GLU A 321 -6.67 12.07 23.04
CA GLU A 321 -6.83 10.61 23.11
C GLU A 321 -6.04 9.89 22.00
N THR A 322 -6.04 10.45 20.80
CA THR A 322 -5.42 9.81 19.64
C THR A 322 -4.05 10.38 19.26
N GLY A 323 -3.69 11.56 19.78
CA GLY A 323 -2.47 12.28 19.42
C GLY A 323 -2.45 12.86 18.00
N HIS A 324 -3.52 12.69 17.24
CA HIS A 324 -3.64 13.16 15.86
C HIS A 324 -3.99 14.65 15.80
N LEU A 325 -3.57 15.31 14.71
CA LEU A 325 -3.96 16.69 14.46
C LEU A 325 -5.44 16.75 14.07
N ILE A 326 -6.22 17.60 14.76
CA ILE A 326 -7.64 17.79 14.50
C ILE A 326 -7.80 18.59 13.21
N LYS A 327 -8.46 17.99 12.20
CA LYS A 327 -8.78 18.66 10.94
C LYS A 327 -9.88 19.72 11.15
N LYS A 328 -9.68 20.88 10.54
CA LYS A 328 -10.66 21.98 10.50
C LYS A 328 -11.16 22.17 9.08
N ARG A 329 -12.41 22.60 8.96
CA ARG A 329 -13.04 22.95 7.68
C ARG A 329 -12.65 24.36 7.28
N PHE A 330 -12.23 24.50 6.04
CA PHE A 330 -11.85 25.76 5.42
C PHE A 330 -12.64 25.97 4.12
N GLY A 331 -13.02 27.21 3.86
CA GLY A 331 -13.79 27.58 2.67
C GLY A 331 -12.94 27.70 1.39
N PRO A 332 -13.56 28.11 0.27
CA PRO A 332 -12.92 28.18 -1.07
C PRO A 332 -11.70 29.12 -1.14
N TRP A 333 -11.55 30.08 -0.23
CA TRP A 333 -10.41 30.99 -0.18
C TRP A 333 -9.07 30.29 -0.05
N VAL A 334 -9.06 29.08 0.52
CA VAL A 334 -7.84 28.24 0.68
C VAL A 334 -7.22 27.90 -0.67
N PHE A 335 -8.01 27.81 -1.72
CA PHE A 335 -7.48 27.59 -3.06
C PHE A 335 -6.51 28.70 -3.50
N GLN A 336 -6.81 29.96 -3.17
CA GLN A 336 -5.91 31.09 -3.47
C GLN A 336 -4.64 31.03 -2.59
N ALA A 337 -4.79 30.64 -1.32
CA ALA A 337 -3.64 30.41 -0.45
C ALA A 337 -2.73 29.30 -0.99
N PHE A 338 -3.29 28.22 -1.50
CA PHE A 338 -2.53 27.14 -2.14
C PHE A 338 -1.82 27.61 -3.43
N LYS A 339 -2.42 28.47 -4.23
CA LYS A 339 -1.74 29.09 -5.37
C LYS A 339 -0.51 29.86 -4.93
N ILE A 340 -0.65 30.72 -3.92
CA ILE A 340 0.48 31.48 -3.38
C ILE A 340 1.56 30.54 -2.85
N LEU A 341 1.20 29.52 -2.07
CA LEU A 341 2.15 28.53 -1.57
C LEU A 341 2.90 27.81 -2.70
N SER A 342 2.20 27.43 -3.77
CA SER A 342 2.84 26.77 -4.90
C SER A 342 3.89 27.62 -5.60
N TYR A 343 3.68 28.93 -5.68
CA TYR A 343 4.67 29.88 -6.21
C TYR A 343 5.86 30.07 -5.26
N LEU A 344 5.64 29.99 -3.96
CA LEU A 344 6.69 30.17 -2.95
C LEU A 344 7.62 28.94 -2.77
N LYS A 345 7.52 27.92 -3.63
CA LYS A 345 8.38 26.73 -3.60
C LYS A 345 9.89 27.03 -3.63
N PHE A 346 10.28 28.17 -4.23
CA PHE A 346 11.67 28.64 -4.29
C PHE A 346 12.26 29.00 -2.92
N LEU A 347 11.41 29.23 -1.91
CA LEU A 347 11.88 29.48 -0.53
C LEU A 347 12.37 28.21 0.15
N ARG A 348 12.04 27.04 -0.39
CA ARG A 348 12.44 25.74 0.16
C ARG A 348 13.97 25.68 0.31
N ASN A 349 14.43 25.26 1.47
CA ASN A 349 15.85 25.20 1.84
C ASN A 349 16.54 26.57 2.03
N THR A 350 15.85 27.69 1.94
CA THR A 350 16.40 29.01 2.27
C THR A 350 16.15 29.37 3.74
N LYS A 351 16.74 30.47 4.20
CA LYS A 351 16.49 31.03 5.53
C LYS A 351 15.05 31.53 5.73
N PHE A 352 14.33 31.79 4.64
CA PHE A 352 12.94 32.28 4.63
C PHE A 352 11.92 31.14 4.56
N ASP A 353 12.35 29.88 4.56
CA ASP A 353 11.48 28.71 4.57
C ASP A 353 10.90 28.46 5.97
N ILE A 354 9.80 29.14 6.27
CA ILE A 354 9.15 29.04 7.60
C ILE A 354 8.70 27.61 7.97
N PHE A 355 8.33 26.80 6.97
CA PHE A 355 7.92 25.40 7.20
C PHE A 355 9.13 24.49 7.44
N GLY A 356 10.26 24.84 6.85
CA GLY A 356 11.50 24.09 6.92
C GLY A 356 12.10 23.96 8.33
N TYR A 357 11.66 24.79 9.27
CA TYR A 357 12.13 24.74 10.68
C TYR A 357 11.42 23.68 11.51
N THR A 358 10.33 23.09 11.03
CA THR A 358 9.62 22.03 11.72
C THR A 358 10.49 20.76 11.84
N THR A 359 10.31 19.99 12.92
CA THR A 359 11.05 18.75 13.15
C THR A 359 10.86 17.75 12.01
N GLU A 360 9.63 17.67 11.47
CA GLU A 360 9.29 16.78 10.36
C GLU A 360 10.09 17.14 9.11
N ARG A 361 10.14 18.41 8.71
CA ARG A 361 10.87 18.86 7.52
C ARG A 361 12.38 18.72 7.65
N LYS A 362 12.91 18.91 8.86
CA LYS A 362 14.34 18.64 9.14
C LYS A 362 14.67 17.17 8.94
N LYS A 363 13.83 16.25 9.43
CA LYS A 363 13.99 14.79 9.25
C LYS A 363 13.93 14.42 7.76
N GLU A 364 12.96 14.95 7.00
CA GLU A 364 12.84 14.70 5.56
C GLU A 364 14.11 15.13 4.79
N ARG A 365 14.62 16.30 5.07
CA ARG A 365 15.85 16.81 4.44
C ARG A 365 17.09 15.99 4.82
N THR A 366 17.17 15.56 6.07
CA THR A 366 18.25 14.67 6.52
C THR A 366 18.19 13.34 5.78
N LEU A 367 16.98 12.79 5.57
CA LEU A 367 16.78 11.57 4.81
C LEU A 367 17.22 11.72 3.35
N VAL A 368 16.91 12.86 2.68
CA VAL A 368 17.40 13.17 1.33
C VAL A 368 18.92 13.17 1.28
N LYS A 369 19.58 13.82 2.24
CA LYS A 369 21.06 13.82 2.31
C LYS A 369 21.62 12.41 2.55
N LYS A 370 20.98 11.63 3.42
CA LYS A 370 21.40 10.25 3.74
C LYS A 370 21.33 9.35 2.51
N ILE A 371 20.24 9.39 1.74
CA ILE A 371 20.10 8.56 0.54
C ILE A 371 21.06 8.96 -0.56
N LEU A 372 21.29 10.25 -0.79
CA LEU A 372 22.29 10.73 -1.76
C LEU A 372 23.71 10.26 -1.39
N HIS A 373 24.05 10.34 -0.10
CA HIS A 373 25.33 9.81 0.40
C HIS A 373 25.45 8.30 0.18
N THR A 374 24.40 7.56 0.49
CA THR A 374 24.33 6.10 0.30
C THR A 374 24.49 5.71 -1.16
N ILE A 375 23.79 6.39 -2.09
CA ILE A 375 23.93 6.13 -3.53
C ILE A 375 25.35 6.39 -4.01
N ASN A 376 26.00 7.43 -3.49
CA ASN A 376 27.41 7.69 -3.81
C ASN A 376 28.33 6.58 -3.28
N GLN A 377 28.07 6.04 -2.08
CA GLN A 377 28.81 4.88 -1.53
C GLN A 377 28.58 3.62 -2.38
N ILE A 378 27.34 3.33 -2.78
CA ILE A 378 27.00 2.24 -3.68
C ILE A 378 27.78 2.41 -4.99
N SER A 379 27.68 3.58 -5.64
CA SER A 379 28.37 3.85 -6.90
C SER A 379 29.88 3.64 -6.83
N LYS A 380 30.54 3.99 -5.72
CA LYS A 380 31.99 3.82 -5.53
C LYS A 380 32.42 2.37 -5.29
N ASN A 381 31.53 1.57 -4.67
CA ASN A 381 31.88 0.24 -4.18
C ASN A 381 31.23 -0.91 -4.96
N LEU A 382 30.32 -0.62 -5.91
CA LEU A 382 29.59 -1.60 -6.69
C LEU A 382 30.54 -2.48 -7.52
N ASN A 383 30.36 -3.80 -7.42
CA ASN A 383 31.03 -4.84 -8.19
C ASN A 383 30.16 -6.09 -8.29
N GLU A 384 30.56 -7.10 -9.08
CA GLU A 384 29.80 -8.33 -9.30
C GLU A 384 29.47 -9.09 -8.00
N ASN A 385 30.36 -9.10 -7.01
CA ASN A 385 30.20 -9.88 -5.77
C ASN A 385 29.21 -9.25 -4.78
N ASN A 386 28.92 -7.95 -4.90
CA ASN A 386 28.00 -7.24 -3.98
C ASN A 386 26.77 -6.67 -4.68
N TYR A 387 26.61 -6.93 -5.98
CA TYR A 387 25.52 -6.43 -6.79
C TYR A 387 24.14 -6.79 -6.21
N GLU A 388 23.85 -8.08 -6.06
CA GLU A 388 22.58 -8.56 -5.50
C GLU A 388 22.34 -8.02 -4.09
N LYS A 389 23.38 -7.93 -3.26
CA LYS A 389 23.27 -7.39 -1.90
C LYS A 389 22.85 -5.92 -1.89
N PHE A 390 23.29 -5.12 -2.88
CA PHE A 390 22.84 -3.74 -3.01
C PHE A 390 21.42 -3.64 -3.58
N VAL A 391 21.03 -4.56 -4.47
CA VAL A 391 19.63 -4.65 -4.94
C VAL A 391 18.69 -4.91 -3.78
N ASP A 392 19.00 -5.88 -2.91
CA ASP A 392 18.22 -6.22 -1.72
C ASP A 392 18.26 -5.10 -0.66
N PHE A 393 19.42 -4.47 -0.48
CA PHE A 393 19.57 -3.37 0.48
C PHE A 393 18.59 -2.22 0.22
N LEU A 394 18.30 -1.91 -1.05
CA LEU A 394 17.41 -0.81 -1.41
C LEU A 394 15.96 -1.03 -0.98
N ASP A 395 15.55 -2.23 -0.63
CA ASP A 395 14.22 -2.48 -0.06
C ASP A 395 14.05 -1.83 1.32
N ILE A 396 15.17 -1.59 2.04
CA ILE A 396 15.15 -0.88 3.32
C ILE A 396 14.68 0.57 3.14
N PRO A 397 15.34 1.44 2.35
CA PRO A 397 14.83 2.79 2.12
C PRO A 397 13.48 2.82 1.37
N LEU A 398 13.19 1.86 0.49
CA LEU A 398 11.89 1.74 -0.18
C LEU A 398 10.73 1.45 0.79
N SER A 399 11.01 0.86 1.96
CA SER A 399 10.02 0.63 3.01
C SER A 399 9.54 1.92 3.70
N ILE A 400 10.24 3.06 3.50
CA ILE A 400 9.83 4.36 4.06
C ILE A 400 8.67 4.92 3.25
N LYS A 401 7.45 4.54 3.64
CA LYS A 401 6.20 4.91 2.98
C LYS A 401 5.29 5.67 3.97
N GLY A 402 4.27 6.34 3.41
CA GLY A 402 3.25 7.05 4.19
C GLY A 402 3.59 8.51 4.46
N TYR A 403 2.81 9.14 5.33
CA TYR A 403 2.92 10.55 5.70
C TYR A 403 2.79 10.71 7.21
N GLY A 404 3.32 11.81 7.76
CA GLY A 404 3.22 12.13 9.18
C GLY A 404 3.78 11.01 10.07
N HIS A 405 3.04 10.64 11.11
CA HIS A 405 3.45 9.63 12.09
C HIS A 405 3.70 8.23 11.51
N VAL A 406 2.99 7.85 10.45
CA VAL A 406 3.20 6.55 9.76
C VAL A 406 4.56 6.53 9.09
N LYS A 407 4.91 7.60 8.35
CA LYS A 407 6.22 7.72 7.72
C LYS A 407 7.34 7.80 8.76
N GLU A 408 7.12 8.51 9.86
CA GLU A 408 8.10 8.61 10.95
C GLU A 408 8.41 7.24 11.57
N LYS A 409 7.40 6.42 11.83
CA LYS A 409 7.58 5.04 12.31
C LYS A 409 8.38 4.20 11.32
N ASN A 410 8.05 4.29 10.03
CA ASN A 410 8.75 3.56 8.98
C ASN A 410 10.20 4.05 8.81
N MET A 411 10.46 5.35 8.97
CA MET A 411 11.83 5.91 8.99
C MET A 411 12.67 5.31 10.11
N ILE A 412 12.14 5.30 11.35
CA ILE A 412 12.86 4.73 12.51
C ILE A 412 13.19 3.25 12.28
N ASN A 413 12.24 2.48 11.77
CA ASN A 413 12.44 1.06 11.46
C ASN A 413 13.49 0.84 10.37
N ALA A 414 13.47 1.67 9.32
CA ALA A 414 14.44 1.60 8.25
C ALA A 414 15.85 2.03 8.75
N GLU A 415 15.95 3.12 9.50
CA GLU A 415 17.23 3.63 10.03
C GLU A 415 17.96 2.60 10.90
N ASN A 416 17.24 1.85 11.73
CA ASN A 416 17.81 0.78 12.56
C ASN A 416 18.50 -0.32 11.76
N LYS A 417 18.05 -0.57 10.53
CA LYS A 417 18.59 -1.60 9.63
C LYS A 417 19.59 -1.04 8.63
N TRP A 418 19.39 0.21 8.19
CA TRP A 418 20.13 0.85 7.08
C TRP A 418 21.63 0.81 7.29
N ASP A 419 22.11 1.45 8.34
CA ASP A 419 23.55 1.61 8.57
C ASP A 419 24.23 0.26 8.85
N LYS A 420 23.56 -0.64 9.57
CA LYS A 420 24.08 -2.00 9.84
C LYS A 420 24.26 -2.81 8.55
N THR A 421 23.23 -2.81 7.68
CA THR A 421 23.25 -3.59 6.44
C THR A 421 24.23 -2.99 5.44
N LEU A 422 24.23 -1.67 5.28
CA LEU A 422 25.14 -0.98 4.39
C LEU A 422 26.62 -1.23 4.78
N ASN A 423 26.95 -1.04 6.06
CA ASN A 423 28.30 -1.28 6.56
C ASN A 423 28.75 -2.74 6.39
N LYS A 424 27.84 -3.70 6.61
CA LYS A 424 28.14 -5.13 6.37
C LYS A 424 28.55 -5.37 4.90
N ILE A 425 27.81 -4.81 3.94
CA ILE A 425 28.11 -4.96 2.50
C ILE A 425 29.45 -4.30 2.15
N LEU A 426 29.75 -3.14 2.76
CA LEU A 426 30.98 -2.40 2.48
C LEU A 426 32.23 -3.07 3.09
N VAL A 427 32.14 -3.63 4.31
CA VAL A 427 33.26 -4.27 5.04
C VAL A 427 33.64 -5.62 4.45
N GLU A 428 32.67 -6.41 3.97
CA GLU A 428 32.97 -7.71 3.31
C GLU A 428 33.87 -7.56 2.07
N LYS A 429 34.02 -6.35 1.53
CA LYS A 429 34.98 -6.04 0.45
C LYS A 429 36.43 -6.01 0.94
N ASP A 430 36.70 -5.51 2.14
CA ASP A 430 38.05 -5.33 2.63
C ASP A 430 38.67 -6.65 3.08
N LEU A 431 37.88 -7.59 3.57
CA LEU A 431 38.33 -8.93 3.96
C LEU A 431 38.79 -9.81 2.78
N LYS A 432 38.23 -9.62 1.57
CA LYS A 432 38.63 -10.36 0.36
C LYS A 432 39.79 -9.73 -0.40
N LYS A 433 40.31 -8.57 0.00
CA LYS A 433 41.54 -7.99 -0.54
C LYS A 433 42.81 -8.40 0.20
N VAL A 434 42.63 -9.06 1.35
CA VAL A 434 43.73 -9.47 2.27
C VAL A 434 43.97 -11.01 2.21
N SER A 435 43.15 -11.75 1.52
CA SER A 435 43.32 -13.17 1.16
C SER A 435 43.64 -13.29 -0.32
#